data_c1678f34d2bba8797ac700543ab9e626
#
_entry.id   c1678f34d2bba8797ac700543ab9e626
#
_cell.length_a   1.000
_cell.length_b   1.000
_cell.length_c   1.000
_cell.angle_alpha   90.00
_cell.angle_beta   90.00
_cell.angle_gamma   90.00
#
_symmetry.space_group_name_H-M   'P 1'
#
loop_
_entity.id
_entity.type
_entity.pdbx_description
1 polymer ?
#
loop_
_entity_poly.entity_id
_entity_poly.type
_entity_poly.pdbx_seq_one_letter_code
_entity_poly.pdbx_strand_id
1 'polypeptide(L)'
;MNILRSFARPMLAAPFIVDGLDALVRPSRHVEKFEKVAPTLERVGLPPVLASDARLLTRASGAVSLVAGLGLAAVRAPRTNATILAALNVPLTVVNNPVWAVKGTQARKEALSGMLRGAALGAGLALAAVDRQGRPSLAWQVRNARQQREAMQAAQQAGQQRSVTA
;
A
#
# COMPACT_ATOMS: atom_id res chain seq x y z
N MET A 1 16.52 0.98 -16.27
CA MET A 1 15.13 0.74 -15.78
C MET A 1 14.97 -0.75 -15.50
N ASN A 2 14.50 -1.13 -14.32
CA ASN A 2 14.29 -2.55 -14.02
C ASN A 2 12.96 -3.01 -14.65
N ILE A 3 13.05 -3.79 -15.71
CA ILE A 3 11.93 -4.38 -16.45
C ILE A 3 10.93 -5.03 -15.49
N LEU A 4 11.42 -5.78 -14.48
CA LEU A 4 10.58 -6.41 -13.46
C LEU A 4 9.65 -5.41 -12.76
N ARG A 5 10.13 -4.22 -12.40
CA ARG A 5 9.31 -3.19 -11.74
C ARG A 5 8.25 -2.61 -12.66
N SER A 6 8.56 -2.48 -13.95
CA SER A 6 7.61 -1.95 -14.94
C SER A 6 6.41 -2.88 -15.14
N PHE A 7 6.58 -4.19 -14.95
CA PHE A 7 5.50 -5.15 -15.00
C PHE A 7 4.83 -5.38 -13.63
N ALA A 8 5.62 -5.47 -12.56
CA ALA A 8 5.09 -5.80 -11.24
C ALA A 8 4.11 -4.74 -10.71
N ARG A 9 4.36 -3.46 -10.94
CA ARG A 9 3.49 -2.38 -10.45
C ARG A 9 2.11 -2.35 -11.09
N PRO A 10 1.96 -2.41 -12.43
CA PRO A 10 0.64 -2.53 -13.04
C PRO A 10 -0.08 -3.81 -12.60
N MET A 11 0.62 -4.94 -12.45
CA MET A 11 0.02 -6.20 -11.98
C MET A 11 -0.50 -6.10 -10.54
N LEU A 12 0.25 -5.44 -9.65
CA LEU A 12 -0.20 -5.16 -8.27
C LEU A 12 -1.37 -4.17 -8.22
N ALA A 13 -1.42 -3.23 -9.15
CA ALA A 13 -2.46 -2.22 -9.22
C ALA A 13 -3.76 -2.74 -9.85
N ALA A 14 -3.68 -3.68 -10.78
CA ALA A 14 -4.80 -4.14 -11.59
C ALA A 14 -6.04 -4.57 -10.77
N PRO A 15 -5.95 -5.39 -9.71
CA PRO A 15 -7.10 -5.75 -8.90
C PRO A 15 -7.81 -4.53 -8.32
N PHE A 16 -7.06 -3.54 -7.82
CA PHE A 16 -7.62 -2.34 -7.22
C PHE A 16 -8.27 -1.39 -8.24
N ILE A 17 -7.74 -1.35 -9.46
CA ILE A 17 -8.35 -0.59 -10.56
C ILE A 17 -9.69 -1.22 -10.95
N VAL A 18 -9.72 -2.53 -11.13
CA VAL A 18 -10.93 -3.26 -11.53
C VAL A 18 -11.98 -3.22 -10.42
N ASP A 19 -11.62 -3.59 -9.20
CA ASP A 19 -12.54 -3.60 -8.06
C ASP A 19 -12.99 -2.19 -7.68
N GLY A 20 -12.10 -1.19 -7.77
CA GLY A 20 -12.42 0.21 -7.53
C GLY A 20 -13.43 0.75 -8.53
N LEU A 21 -13.27 0.41 -9.81
CA LEU A 21 -14.22 0.77 -10.85
C LEU A 21 -15.58 0.06 -10.65
N ASP A 22 -15.58 -1.23 -10.32
CA ASP A 22 -16.81 -1.97 -10.05
C ASP A 22 -17.54 -1.43 -8.80
N ALA A 23 -16.82 -1.04 -7.75
CA ALA A 23 -17.39 -0.40 -6.57
C ALA A 23 -18.03 0.96 -6.84
N LEU A 24 -17.51 1.71 -7.81
CA LEU A 24 -18.09 2.98 -8.26
C LEU A 24 -19.36 2.78 -9.09
N VAL A 25 -19.32 1.84 -10.04
CA VAL A 25 -20.41 1.59 -11.01
C VAL A 25 -21.51 0.74 -10.39
N ARG A 26 -21.16 -0.28 -9.60
CA ARG A 26 -22.08 -1.27 -9.01
C ARG A 26 -21.91 -1.43 -7.51
N PRO A 27 -22.12 -0.37 -6.72
CA PRO A 27 -21.87 -0.38 -5.28
C PRO A 27 -22.70 -1.41 -4.52
N SER A 28 -23.88 -1.79 -5.00
CA SER A 28 -24.79 -2.74 -4.35
C SER A 28 -24.14 -4.09 -4.03
N ARG A 29 -23.32 -4.63 -4.94
CA ARG A 29 -22.61 -5.91 -4.72
C ARG A 29 -21.62 -5.87 -3.56
N HIS A 30 -20.96 -4.72 -3.38
CA HIS A 30 -20.00 -4.51 -2.31
C HIS A 30 -20.71 -4.22 -0.98
N VAL A 31 -21.84 -3.50 -1.03
CA VAL A 31 -22.69 -3.22 0.14
C VAL A 31 -23.22 -4.53 0.74
N GLU A 32 -23.77 -5.45 -0.07
CA GLU A 32 -24.23 -6.76 0.41
C GLU A 32 -23.13 -7.57 1.14
N LYS A 33 -21.91 -7.52 0.65
CA LYS A 33 -20.78 -8.18 1.30
C LYS A 33 -20.44 -7.51 2.63
N PHE A 34 -20.46 -6.18 2.67
CA PHE A 34 -20.24 -5.42 3.88
C PHE A 34 -21.31 -5.67 4.93
N GLU A 35 -22.59 -5.68 4.57
CA GLU A 35 -23.71 -5.95 5.47
C GLU A 35 -23.62 -7.34 6.13
N LYS A 36 -23.10 -8.35 5.42
CA LYS A 36 -22.86 -9.68 5.98
C LYS A 36 -21.80 -9.71 7.09
N VAL A 37 -20.85 -8.80 7.07
CA VAL A 37 -19.75 -8.74 8.06
C VAL A 37 -19.93 -7.62 9.07
N ALA A 38 -20.79 -6.64 8.80
CA ALA A 38 -21.05 -5.49 9.68
C ALA A 38 -21.35 -5.88 11.12
N PRO A 39 -22.23 -6.88 11.44
CA PRO A 39 -22.49 -7.28 12.81
C PRO A 39 -21.28 -7.82 13.57
N THR A 40 -20.32 -8.40 12.84
CA THR A 40 -19.07 -8.91 13.43
C THR A 40 -18.08 -7.76 13.66
N LEU A 41 -18.03 -6.81 12.74
CA LEU A 41 -17.17 -5.63 12.84
C LEU A 41 -17.61 -4.70 14.00
N GLU A 42 -18.92 -4.55 14.21
CA GLU A 42 -19.47 -3.80 15.35
C GLU A 42 -19.05 -4.42 16.69
N ARG A 43 -19.04 -5.75 16.80
CA ARG A 43 -18.57 -6.46 18.01
C ARG A 43 -17.09 -6.24 18.30
N VAL A 44 -16.29 -5.95 17.30
CA VAL A 44 -14.85 -5.67 17.42
C VAL A 44 -14.57 -4.17 17.64
N GLY A 45 -15.62 -3.35 17.74
CA GLY A 45 -15.51 -1.93 18.09
C GLY A 45 -15.46 -0.97 16.91
N LEU A 46 -15.86 -1.39 15.70
CA LEU A 46 -16.06 -0.42 14.63
C LEU A 46 -17.31 0.44 14.91
N PRO A 47 -17.18 1.78 14.76
CA PRO A 47 -18.30 2.68 15.01
C PRO A 47 -19.48 2.38 14.07
N PRO A 48 -20.74 2.36 14.58
CA PRO A 48 -21.93 2.11 13.76
C PRO A 48 -22.15 3.16 12.66
N VAL A 49 -21.51 4.33 12.78
CA VAL A 49 -21.54 5.40 11.75
C VAL A 49 -20.97 4.93 10.41
N LEU A 50 -20.06 3.97 10.40
CA LEU A 50 -19.54 3.38 9.17
C LEU A 50 -20.53 2.44 8.48
N ALA A 51 -21.54 1.95 9.23
CA ALA A 51 -22.60 1.09 8.68
C ALA A 51 -23.76 1.91 8.10
N SER A 52 -23.98 3.17 8.57
CA SER A 52 -25.13 3.99 8.16
C SER A 52 -25.07 4.44 6.71
N ASP A 53 -23.87 4.57 6.11
CA ASP A 53 -23.65 4.99 4.72
C ASP A 53 -22.74 4.03 3.93
N ALA A 54 -23.09 2.73 3.97
CA ALA A 54 -22.31 1.67 3.30
C ALA A 54 -22.09 1.94 1.80
N ARG A 55 -23.03 2.61 1.13
CA ARG A 55 -22.88 3.01 -0.28
C ARG A 55 -21.83 4.10 -0.46
N LEU A 56 -21.85 5.13 0.37
CA LEU A 56 -20.86 6.21 0.33
C LEU A 56 -19.48 5.67 0.63
N LEU A 57 -19.36 4.85 1.66
CA LEU A 57 -18.09 4.21 2.04
C LEU A 57 -17.54 3.33 0.91
N THR A 58 -18.40 2.54 0.27
CA THR A 58 -18.04 1.69 -0.88
C THR A 58 -17.55 2.53 -2.05
N ARG A 59 -18.26 3.61 -2.41
CA ARG A 59 -17.84 4.51 -3.49
C ARG A 59 -16.56 5.25 -3.16
N ALA A 60 -16.41 5.75 -1.92
CA ALA A 60 -15.22 6.46 -1.49
C ALA A 60 -13.98 5.54 -1.51
N SER A 61 -14.09 4.34 -0.95
CA SER A 61 -13.00 3.35 -1.01
C SER A 61 -12.68 2.90 -2.44
N GLY A 62 -13.71 2.74 -3.28
CA GLY A 62 -13.57 2.45 -4.70
C GLY A 62 -12.84 3.55 -5.47
N ALA A 63 -13.19 4.82 -5.22
CA ALA A 63 -12.51 5.96 -5.83
C ALA A 63 -11.05 6.04 -5.41
N VAL A 64 -10.76 5.87 -4.12
CA VAL A 64 -9.38 5.87 -3.61
C VAL A 64 -8.58 4.70 -4.19
N SER A 65 -9.17 3.49 -4.26
CA SER A 65 -8.55 2.32 -4.87
C SER A 65 -8.22 2.54 -6.34
N LEU A 66 -9.15 3.11 -7.10
CA LEU A 66 -8.96 3.41 -8.52
C LEU A 66 -7.85 4.44 -8.74
N VAL A 67 -7.90 5.57 -8.03
CA VAL A 67 -6.91 6.66 -8.17
C VAL A 67 -5.52 6.19 -7.74
N ALA A 68 -5.41 5.52 -6.59
CA ALA A 68 -4.13 5.00 -6.10
C ALA A 68 -3.60 3.87 -7.00
N GLY A 69 -4.48 3.02 -7.53
CA GLY A 69 -4.13 1.97 -8.49
C GLY A 69 -3.58 2.55 -9.79
N LEU A 70 -4.26 3.53 -10.38
CA LEU A 70 -3.78 4.23 -11.57
C LEU A 70 -2.47 4.97 -11.30
N GLY A 71 -2.33 5.62 -10.14
CA GLY A 71 -1.10 6.27 -9.73
C GLY A 71 0.08 5.31 -9.58
N LEU A 72 -0.14 4.11 -9.02
CA LEU A 72 0.87 3.07 -8.91
C LEU A 72 1.27 2.52 -10.28
N ALA A 73 0.31 2.24 -11.14
CA ALA A 73 0.53 1.75 -12.51
C ALA A 73 1.29 2.79 -13.36
N ALA A 74 0.91 4.07 -13.28
CA ALA A 74 1.53 5.18 -13.99
C ALA A 74 2.87 5.66 -13.36
N VAL A 75 3.36 4.98 -12.33
CA VAL A 75 4.61 5.33 -11.61
C VAL A 75 4.59 6.74 -11.00
N ARG A 76 3.39 7.29 -10.76
CA ARG A 76 3.21 8.57 -10.07
C ARG A 76 3.13 8.34 -8.56
N ALA A 77 4.05 8.90 -7.80
CA ALA A 77 4.18 8.71 -6.35
C ALA A 77 4.03 7.23 -5.93
N PRO A 78 4.80 6.28 -6.50
CA PRO A 78 4.50 4.85 -6.41
C PRO A 78 4.50 4.34 -4.97
N ARG A 79 5.33 4.90 -4.10
CA ARG A 79 5.38 4.51 -2.68
C ARG A 79 4.13 4.91 -1.92
N THR A 80 3.67 6.16 -2.10
CA THR A 80 2.45 6.67 -1.46
C THR A 80 1.24 5.87 -1.91
N ASN A 81 1.10 5.63 -3.23
CA ASN A 81 0.00 4.85 -3.76
C ASN A 81 0.04 3.39 -3.30
N ALA A 82 1.22 2.77 -3.27
CA ALA A 82 1.38 1.41 -2.73
C ALA A 82 1.01 1.34 -1.23
N THR A 83 1.37 2.36 -0.43
CA THR A 83 0.99 2.43 1.00
C THR A 83 -0.53 2.56 1.16
N ILE A 84 -1.17 3.44 0.39
CA ILE A 84 -2.64 3.61 0.41
C ILE A 84 -3.32 2.28 0.04
N LEU A 85 -2.88 1.63 -1.04
CA LEU A 85 -3.46 0.35 -1.46
C LEU A 85 -3.20 -0.76 -0.45
N ALA A 86 -2.02 -0.81 0.19
CA ALA A 86 -1.72 -1.77 1.24
C ALA A 86 -2.65 -1.59 2.45
N ALA A 87 -2.89 -0.34 2.86
CA ALA A 87 -3.80 -0.02 3.96
C ALA A 87 -5.26 -0.39 3.62
N LEU A 88 -5.73 -0.11 2.39
CA LEU A 88 -7.06 -0.50 1.93
C LEU A 88 -7.21 -2.01 1.74
N ASN A 89 -6.13 -2.70 1.36
CA ASN A 89 -6.17 -4.14 1.11
C ASN A 89 -6.58 -4.94 2.36
N VAL A 90 -6.19 -4.50 3.55
CA VAL A 90 -6.50 -5.21 4.80
C VAL A 90 -8.01 -5.31 5.02
N PRO A 91 -8.77 -4.21 5.16
CA PRO A 91 -10.22 -4.28 5.36
C PRO A 91 -10.94 -4.91 4.16
N LEU A 92 -10.51 -4.64 2.92
CA LEU A 92 -11.13 -5.23 1.74
C LEU A 92 -10.95 -6.75 1.70
N THR A 93 -9.79 -7.27 2.07
CA THR A 93 -9.53 -8.73 2.13
C THR A 93 -10.42 -9.39 3.17
N VAL A 94 -10.56 -8.77 4.35
CA VAL A 94 -11.39 -9.27 5.45
C VAL A 94 -12.87 -9.28 5.06
N VAL A 95 -13.37 -8.18 4.50
CA VAL A 95 -14.78 -8.04 4.08
C VAL A 95 -15.12 -8.99 2.92
N ASN A 96 -14.23 -9.14 1.97
CA ASN A 96 -14.47 -10.01 0.81
C ASN A 96 -14.34 -11.51 1.11
N ASN A 97 -13.65 -11.89 2.21
CA ASN A 97 -13.37 -13.29 2.55
C ASN A 97 -13.71 -13.59 4.02
N PRO A 98 -14.98 -13.50 4.44
CA PRO A 98 -15.38 -13.68 5.84
C PRO A 98 -15.36 -15.16 6.23
N VAL A 99 -14.20 -15.71 6.56
CA VAL A 99 -14.00 -17.13 6.93
C VAL A 99 -14.89 -17.56 8.09
N TRP A 100 -15.19 -16.62 9.01
CA TRP A 100 -16.04 -16.85 10.19
C TRP A 100 -17.54 -16.84 9.90
N ALA A 101 -17.96 -16.18 8.82
CA ALA A 101 -19.37 -16.02 8.46
C ALA A 101 -19.89 -17.09 7.50
N VAL A 102 -19.00 -17.85 6.85
CA VAL A 102 -19.38 -18.87 5.89
C VAL A 102 -19.56 -20.23 6.55
N LYS A 103 -20.60 -20.96 6.12
CA LYS A 103 -20.90 -22.32 6.58
C LYS A 103 -20.48 -23.34 5.53
N GLY A 104 -19.92 -24.46 6.00
CA GLY A 104 -19.47 -25.56 5.15
C GLY A 104 -17.99 -25.53 4.85
N THR A 105 -17.41 -26.75 4.69
CA THR A 105 -15.95 -26.94 4.53
C THR A 105 -15.44 -26.31 3.23
N GLN A 106 -16.19 -26.45 2.14
CA GLN A 106 -15.79 -25.91 0.84
C GLN A 106 -15.79 -24.38 0.83
N ALA A 107 -16.85 -23.73 1.32
CA ALA A 107 -16.94 -22.28 1.41
C ALA A 107 -15.85 -21.68 2.33
N ARG A 108 -15.50 -22.38 3.42
CA ARG A 108 -14.38 -21.98 4.30
C ARG A 108 -13.03 -22.09 3.59
N LYS A 109 -12.79 -23.15 2.81
CA LYS A 109 -11.55 -23.29 2.03
C LYS A 109 -11.42 -22.17 0.99
N GLU A 110 -12.50 -21.82 0.32
CA GLU A 110 -12.53 -20.73 -0.66
C GLU A 110 -12.26 -19.37 -0.01
N ALA A 111 -12.91 -19.08 1.13
CA ALA A 111 -12.68 -17.85 1.88
C ALA A 111 -11.24 -17.76 2.42
N LEU A 112 -10.69 -18.87 2.95
CA LEU A 112 -9.30 -18.92 3.40
C LEU A 112 -8.32 -18.71 2.24
N SER A 113 -8.57 -19.34 1.09
CA SER A 113 -7.76 -19.15 -0.12
C SER A 113 -7.81 -17.68 -0.58
N GLY A 114 -8.99 -17.04 -0.51
CA GLY A 114 -9.16 -15.61 -0.79
C GLY A 114 -8.39 -14.73 0.19
N MET A 115 -8.43 -15.02 1.49
CA MET A 115 -7.64 -14.31 2.50
C MET A 115 -6.13 -14.43 2.24
N LEU A 116 -5.65 -15.63 1.92
CA LEU A 116 -4.23 -15.85 1.61
C LEU A 116 -3.79 -15.07 0.37
N ARG A 117 -4.62 -15.04 -0.68
CA ARG A 117 -4.35 -14.22 -1.88
C ARG A 117 -4.33 -12.74 -1.56
N GLY A 118 -5.28 -12.25 -0.75
CA GLY A 118 -5.29 -10.87 -0.27
C GLY A 118 -4.08 -10.52 0.57
N ALA A 119 -3.66 -11.42 1.47
CA ALA A 119 -2.44 -11.25 2.27
C ALA A 119 -1.18 -11.20 1.40
N ALA A 120 -1.06 -12.08 0.40
CA ALA A 120 0.05 -12.07 -0.55
C ALA A 120 0.10 -10.76 -1.37
N LEU A 121 -1.07 -10.27 -1.83
CA LEU A 121 -1.19 -8.98 -2.51
C LEU A 121 -0.77 -7.83 -1.59
N GLY A 122 -1.22 -7.82 -0.34
CA GLY A 122 -0.84 -6.84 0.67
C GLY A 122 0.65 -6.84 0.96
N ALA A 123 1.28 -8.01 1.07
CA ALA A 123 2.73 -8.14 1.22
C ALA A 123 3.49 -7.56 0.00
N GLY A 124 3.02 -7.84 -1.21
CA GLY A 124 3.58 -7.25 -2.43
C GLY A 124 3.47 -5.73 -2.47
N LEU A 125 2.34 -5.17 -2.04
CA LEU A 125 2.15 -3.72 -1.91
C LEU A 125 3.04 -3.12 -0.82
N ALA A 126 3.20 -3.79 0.32
CA ALA A 126 4.11 -3.34 1.38
C ALA A 126 5.55 -3.29 0.88
N LEU A 127 6.01 -4.31 0.14
CA LEU A 127 7.32 -4.29 -0.51
C LEU A 127 7.44 -3.14 -1.52
N ALA A 128 6.41 -2.88 -2.32
CA ALA A 128 6.39 -1.76 -3.26
C ALA A 128 6.41 -0.39 -2.55
N ALA A 129 5.77 -0.28 -1.37
CA ALA A 129 5.77 0.92 -0.55
C ALA A 129 7.15 1.26 0.02
N VAL A 130 7.97 0.25 0.39
CA VAL A 130 9.32 0.45 0.90
C VAL A 130 10.38 0.49 -0.20
N ASP A 131 10.02 0.18 -1.45
CA ASP A 131 10.96 0.18 -2.59
C ASP A 131 11.50 1.60 -2.86
N ARG A 132 12.78 1.77 -2.65
CA ARG A 132 13.48 3.07 -2.79
C ARG A 132 13.99 3.36 -4.20
N GLN A 133 13.71 2.51 -5.17
CA GLN A 133 14.11 2.70 -6.58
C GLN A 133 15.63 2.90 -6.76
N GLY A 134 16.43 2.33 -5.87
CA GLY A 134 17.88 2.53 -5.87
C GLY A 134 18.35 3.87 -5.28
N ARG A 135 17.44 4.70 -4.76
CA ARG A 135 17.84 5.94 -4.05
C ARG A 135 18.45 5.58 -2.69
N PRO A 136 19.58 6.23 -2.33
CA PRO A 136 20.23 5.98 -1.05
C PRO A 136 19.28 6.28 0.12
N SER A 137 19.43 5.53 1.22
CA SER A 137 18.63 5.77 2.43
C SER A 137 18.93 7.15 3.03
N LEU A 138 17.95 7.76 3.73
CA LEU A 138 18.20 9.01 4.44
C LEU A 138 19.38 8.89 5.41
N ALA A 139 19.49 7.76 6.10
CA ALA A 139 20.65 7.48 6.99
C ALA A 139 21.98 7.44 6.22
N TRP A 140 21.99 6.90 5.00
CA TRP A 140 23.17 6.92 4.14
C TRP A 140 23.48 8.36 3.67
N GLN A 141 22.48 9.13 3.25
CA GLN A 141 22.65 10.51 2.82
C GLN A 141 23.23 11.39 3.93
N VAL A 142 22.71 11.24 5.17
CA VAL A 142 23.23 11.97 6.34
C VAL A 142 24.67 11.55 6.67
N ARG A 143 24.96 10.26 6.65
CA ARG A 143 26.34 9.78 6.89
C ARG A 143 27.29 10.26 5.82
N ASN A 144 26.90 10.17 4.56
CA ASN A 144 27.71 10.60 3.45
C ASN A 144 27.96 12.12 3.48
N ALA A 145 26.94 12.92 3.82
CA ALA A 145 27.09 14.36 4.00
C ALA A 145 28.03 14.72 5.15
N ARG A 146 28.03 13.98 6.26
CA ARG A 146 28.98 14.17 7.37
C ARG A 146 30.39 13.85 6.92
N GLN A 147 30.60 12.69 6.30
CA GLN A 147 31.92 12.29 5.79
C GLN A 147 32.51 13.29 4.79
N GLN A 148 31.67 13.83 3.89
CA GLN A 148 32.11 14.86 2.95
C GLN A 148 32.52 16.16 3.68
N ARG A 149 31.78 16.58 4.70
CA ARG A 149 32.15 17.77 5.51
C ARG A 149 33.47 17.54 6.27
N GLU A 150 33.65 16.40 6.87
CA GLU A 150 34.89 16.02 7.58
C GLU A 150 36.09 15.99 6.61
N ALA A 151 35.92 15.42 5.43
CA ALA A 151 36.96 15.42 4.39
C ALA A 151 37.30 16.82 3.90
N MET A 152 36.30 17.71 3.70
CA MET A 152 36.56 19.10 3.32
C MET A 152 37.31 19.87 4.42
N GLN A 153 36.93 19.68 5.69
CA GLN A 153 37.63 20.31 6.83
C GLN A 153 39.05 19.84 6.95
N ALA A 154 39.31 18.53 6.81
CA ALA A 154 40.65 17.96 6.81
C ALA A 154 41.51 18.52 5.65
N ALA A 155 40.94 18.63 4.47
CA ALA A 155 41.64 19.20 3.30
C ALA A 155 41.96 20.69 3.51
N GLN A 156 41.07 21.46 4.11
CA GLN A 156 41.32 22.89 4.44
C GLN A 156 42.43 23.05 5.48
N GLN A 157 42.42 22.22 6.53
CA GLN A 157 43.45 22.23 7.58
C GLN A 157 44.83 21.86 6.99
N ALA A 158 44.88 20.84 6.14
CA ALA A 158 46.13 20.46 5.46
C ALA A 158 46.66 21.54 4.52
N GLY A 159 45.75 22.28 3.83
CA GLY A 159 46.12 23.44 3.00
C GLY A 159 46.71 24.59 3.81
N GLN A 160 46.10 24.91 4.97
CA GLN A 160 46.58 25.97 5.86
C GLN A 160 47.93 25.62 6.48
N GLN A 161 48.16 24.39 6.88
CA GLN A 161 49.46 23.97 7.41
C GLN A 161 50.58 24.10 6.37
N ARG A 162 50.33 23.78 5.10
CA ARG A 162 51.32 23.94 4.02
C ARG A 162 51.67 25.42 3.74
N SER A 163 50.69 26.33 3.87
CA SER A 163 50.92 27.76 3.62
C SER A 163 51.65 28.46 4.78
N VAL A 164 51.70 27.86 5.99
CA VAL A 164 52.41 28.41 7.15
C VAL A 164 53.90 27.90 7.16
N THR A 165 54.19 26.77 6.52
CA THR A 165 55.53 26.16 6.49
C THR A 165 56.32 26.52 5.24
N ALA A 166 55.75 27.28 4.30
CA ALA A 166 56.38 27.83 3.10
C ALA A 166 56.73 29.30 3.30
#